data_2fbb0fa2ec934240efd6ca47987caa45
#
_entry.id   2fbb0fa2ec934240efd6ca47987caa45
#
_cell.length_a   1.000
_cell.length_b   1.000
_cell.length_c   1.000
_cell.angle_alpha   90.00
_cell.angle_beta   90.00
_cell.angle_gamma   90.00
#
_symmetry.space_group_name_H-M   'P 1'
#
loop_
_entity.id
_entity.type
_entity.pdbx_description
1 polymer ?
#
loop_
_entity_poly.entity_id
_entity_poly.type
_entity_poly.pdbx_seq_one_letter_code
_entity_poly.pdbx_strand_id
1 'polypeptide(L)'
;MNSARKQMITTGYADLPFGNHSQCKADCVGVMGVPSEVNTGPRSGTSLAPDALRKMTAQLGIGLPVDGRDLGNLDLSGDWPAALEQLVTQMVDHGVVPVVLGGASDVASAVLGALPDLPVVAAMPLARRDLTERPSNTIWVGLNGGQPADVWDQIAQRTMDWRTAIQTHPNRV
;
A
#
# COMPACT_ATOMS: atom_id res chain seq x y z
N MET A 1 30.77 8.81 23.64
CA MET A 1 30.41 7.56 22.96
C MET A 1 28.89 7.41 23.07
N ASN A 2 28.16 7.92 22.06
CA ASN A 2 26.70 7.85 22.02
C ASN A 2 26.31 6.61 21.26
N SER A 3 25.96 5.54 21.95
CA SER A 3 25.35 4.35 21.38
C SER A 3 23.90 4.71 21.05
N ALA A 4 23.66 5.17 19.82
CA ALA A 4 22.33 5.25 19.26
C ALA A 4 21.75 3.82 19.26
N ARG A 5 20.93 3.49 20.27
CA ARG A 5 20.12 2.27 20.25
C ARG A 5 19.29 2.31 18.98
N LYS A 6 19.63 1.45 18.03
CA LYS A 6 18.82 1.14 16.86
C LYS A 6 17.48 0.66 17.44
N GLN A 7 16.50 1.54 17.48
CA GLN A 7 15.17 1.20 17.93
C GLN A 7 14.63 0.15 16.96
N MET A 8 14.62 -1.10 17.39
CA MET A 8 14.02 -2.18 16.63
C MET A 8 12.53 -1.85 16.51
N ILE A 9 12.06 -1.70 15.27
CA ILE A 9 10.64 -1.57 14.99
C ILE A 9 10.00 -2.91 15.39
N THR A 10 9.26 -2.92 16.49
CA THR A 10 8.64 -4.13 17.05
C THR A 10 7.23 -4.36 16.50
N THR A 11 6.64 -3.33 15.88
CA THR A 11 5.31 -3.36 15.26
C THR A 11 5.42 -2.90 13.81
N GLY A 12 4.53 -3.39 12.97
CA GLY A 12 4.44 -3.01 11.57
C GLY A 12 3.75 -1.65 11.36
N TYR A 13 3.31 -1.41 10.14
CA TYR A 13 2.59 -0.21 9.76
C TYR A 13 1.32 -0.03 10.61
N ALA A 14 1.16 1.16 11.17
CA ALA A 14 -0.02 1.55 11.96
C ALA A 14 -0.36 0.51 13.06
N ASP A 15 0.65 0.09 13.80
CA ASP A 15 0.61 -0.85 14.93
C ASP A 15 0.12 -2.28 14.59
N LEU A 16 0.06 -2.63 13.31
CA LEU A 16 -0.27 -4.00 12.91
C LEU A 16 0.86 -4.96 13.31
N PRO A 17 0.53 -6.17 13.79
CA PRO A 17 1.54 -7.20 14.02
C PRO A 17 2.14 -7.69 12.70
N PHE A 18 3.45 -7.98 12.71
CA PHE A 18 4.08 -8.65 11.58
C PHE A 18 3.55 -10.07 11.40
N GLY A 19 3.46 -10.51 10.16
CA GLY A 19 2.99 -11.86 9.83
C GLY A 19 3.10 -12.17 8.35
N ASN A 20 2.41 -13.21 7.92
CA ASN A 20 2.29 -13.58 6.52
C ASN A 20 0.81 -13.56 6.09
N HIS A 21 0.55 -13.58 4.78
CA HIS A 21 -0.79 -13.50 4.23
C HIS A 21 -1.72 -14.65 4.68
N SER A 22 -1.18 -15.84 4.95
CA SER A 22 -1.98 -16.97 5.42
C SER A 22 -2.51 -16.82 6.86
N GLN A 23 -1.99 -15.85 7.60
CA GLN A 23 -2.48 -15.48 8.94
C GLN A 23 -3.58 -14.40 8.88
N CYS A 24 -3.82 -13.83 7.72
CA CYS A 24 -4.94 -12.93 7.50
C CYS A 24 -6.25 -13.72 7.36
N LYS A 25 -7.29 -13.23 8.02
CA LYS A 25 -8.66 -13.73 7.81
C LYS A 25 -9.33 -12.92 6.71
N ALA A 26 -10.45 -13.40 6.21
CA ALA A 26 -11.29 -12.60 5.33
C ALA A 26 -11.68 -11.27 6.02
N ASP A 27 -11.79 -10.21 5.23
CA ASP A 27 -12.08 -8.84 5.68
C ASP A 27 -10.97 -8.15 6.51
N CYS A 28 -9.80 -8.78 6.68
CA CYS A 28 -8.65 -8.12 7.28
C CYS A 28 -7.81 -7.36 6.26
N VAL A 29 -6.92 -6.50 6.76
CA VAL A 29 -5.97 -5.75 5.94
C VAL A 29 -4.61 -6.45 5.93
N GLY A 30 -4.03 -6.63 4.74
CA GLY A 30 -2.64 -7.06 4.58
C GLY A 30 -1.79 -5.92 4.03
N VAL A 31 -0.85 -5.44 4.82
CA VAL A 31 0.04 -4.35 4.45
C VAL A 31 1.37 -4.91 3.97
N MET A 32 1.84 -4.49 2.81
CA MET A 32 3.18 -4.84 2.32
C MET A 32 3.94 -3.63 1.82
N GLY A 33 5.24 -3.61 2.00
CA GLY A 33 6.14 -2.61 1.46
C GLY A 33 6.79 -3.09 0.16
N VAL A 34 6.94 -2.20 -0.81
CA VAL A 34 7.69 -2.45 -2.04
C VAL A 34 8.77 -1.38 -2.18
N PRO A 35 10.00 -1.63 -1.70
CA PRO A 35 11.08 -0.64 -1.65
C PRO A 35 11.75 -0.43 -3.03
N SER A 36 10.96 -0.12 -4.07
CA SER A 36 11.46 0.12 -5.42
C SER A 36 11.96 1.56 -5.60
N GLU A 37 13.03 1.71 -6.38
CA GLU A 37 13.59 3.00 -6.86
C GLU A 37 13.62 3.11 -8.38
N VAL A 38 13.04 2.17 -9.09
CA VAL A 38 13.07 2.16 -10.56
C VAL A 38 12.33 3.38 -11.11
N ASN A 39 12.91 4.05 -12.10
CA ASN A 39 12.32 5.20 -12.78
C ASN A 39 11.99 6.43 -11.89
N THR A 40 12.70 6.62 -10.77
CA THR A 40 12.47 7.77 -9.88
C THR A 40 13.07 9.09 -10.40
N GLY A 41 13.93 9.03 -11.43
CA GLY A 41 14.65 10.19 -11.93
C GLY A 41 15.53 10.82 -10.83
N PRO A 42 15.55 12.16 -10.66
CA PRO A 42 16.37 12.82 -9.64
C PRO A 42 15.87 12.61 -8.19
N ARG A 43 14.77 11.90 -7.98
CA ARG A 43 14.21 11.62 -6.65
C ARG A 43 14.71 10.27 -6.15
N SER A 44 15.89 10.26 -5.53
CA SER A 44 16.41 9.08 -4.83
C SER A 44 15.75 8.92 -3.45
N GLY A 45 15.76 7.70 -2.91
CA GLY A 45 15.30 7.40 -1.55
C GLY A 45 13.84 6.94 -1.46
N THR A 46 13.15 6.73 -2.58
CA THR A 46 11.79 6.19 -2.57
C THR A 46 11.73 4.76 -2.03
N SER A 47 12.80 3.99 -2.16
CA SER A 47 12.94 2.67 -1.54
C SER A 47 12.85 2.69 -0.01
N LEU A 48 13.12 3.83 0.61
CA LEU A 48 13.00 4.00 2.06
C LEU A 48 11.56 4.29 2.51
N ALA A 49 10.65 4.59 1.59
CA ALA A 49 9.30 5.03 1.91
C ALA A 49 8.50 4.02 2.76
N PRO A 50 8.49 2.71 2.48
CA PRO A 50 7.75 1.76 3.30
C PRO A 50 8.20 1.75 4.77
N ASP A 51 9.50 1.74 5.01
CA ASP A 51 10.04 1.74 6.38
C ASP A 51 9.88 3.09 7.07
N ALA A 52 9.97 4.18 6.32
CA ALA A 52 9.71 5.53 6.84
C ALA A 52 8.25 5.67 7.29
N LEU A 53 7.30 5.14 6.54
CA LEU A 53 5.88 5.14 6.90
C LEU A 53 5.60 4.32 8.15
N ARG A 54 6.18 3.11 8.28
CA ARG A 54 6.07 2.30 9.51
C ARG A 54 6.61 3.04 10.72
N LYS A 55 7.79 3.62 10.58
CA LYS A 55 8.42 4.41 11.65
C LYS A 55 7.57 5.62 12.03
N MET A 56 7.03 6.32 11.05
CA MET A 56 6.22 7.52 11.29
C MET A 56 4.91 7.17 12.01
N THR A 57 4.20 6.13 11.59
CA THR A 57 2.95 5.70 12.25
C THR A 57 3.22 5.26 13.69
N ALA A 58 4.31 4.54 13.94
CA ALA A 58 4.71 4.16 15.29
C ALA A 58 5.06 5.39 16.16
N GLN A 59 5.76 6.38 15.61
CA GLN A 59 6.11 7.62 16.34
C GLN A 59 4.89 8.49 16.68
N LEU A 60 3.89 8.48 15.80
CA LEU A 60 2.66 9.25 15.98
C LEU A 60 1.59 8.49 16.78
N GLY A 61 1.84 7.22 17.14
CA GLY A 61 0.86 6.37 17.82
C GLY A 61 -0.38 6.10 16.96
N ILE A 62 -0.22 6.08 15.64
CA ILE A 62 -1.33 5.79 14.72
C ILE A 62 -1.53 4.28 14.67
N GLY A 63 -2.75 3.83 15.03
CA GLY A 63 -3.19 2.45 14.85
C GLY A 63 -4.33 2.37 13.85
N LEU A 64 -4.41 1.29 13.08
CA LEU A 64 -5.57 0.98 12.26
C LEU A 64 -6.64 0.32 13.13
N PRO A 65 -7.89 0.80 13.11
CA PRO A 65 -8.99 0.22 13.88
C PRO A 65 -9.57 -1.03 13.17
N VAL A 66 -8.71 -1.85 12.58
CA VAL A 66 -9.09 -3.04 11.82
C VAL A 66 -8.11 -4.18 12.08
N ASP A 67 -8.58 -5.40 11.98
CA ASP A 67 -7.69 -6.56 12.00
C ASP A 67 -6.79 -6.56 10.76
N GLY A 68 -5.55 -6.97 10.95
CA GLY A 68 -4.59 -7.02 9.83
C GLY A 68 -3.23 -7.55 10.20
N ARG A 69 -2.38 -7.61 9.20
CA ARG A 69 -0.98 -7.98 9.32
C ARG A 69 -0.11 -7.09 8.45
N ASP A 70 1.06 -6.74 8.97
CA ASP A 70 2.13 -6.19 8.14
C ASP A 70 3.00 -7.35 7.64
N LEU A 71 3.06 -7.53 6.33
CA LEU A 71 3.77 -8.62 5.67
C LEU A 71 5.27 -8.31 5.46
N GLY A 72 5.70 -7.13 5.93
CA GLY A 72 7.07 -6.66 5.71
C GLY A 72 7.28 -6.10 4.31
N ASN A 73 8.53 -6.08 3.87
CA ASN A 73 8.90 -5.64 2.54
C ASN A 73 9.04 -6.83 1.58
N LEU A 74 8.53 -6.66 0.36
CA LEU A 74 8.74 -7.60 -0.73
C LEU A 74 10.24 -7.68 -1.07
N ASP A 75 10.73 -8.89 -1.31
CA ASP A 75 12.06 -9.10 -1.87
C ASP A 75 12.05 -8.71 -3.36
N LEU A 76 12.90 -7.76 -3.72
CA LEU A 76 13.01 -7.27 -5.10
C LEU A 76 14.06 -8.04 -5.93
N SER A 77 14.62 -9.12 -5.41
CA SER A 77 15.47 -10.02 -6.19
C SER A 77 14.61 -10.79 -7.20
N GLY A 78 14.96 -10.74 -8.48
CA GLY A 78 14.20 -11.41 -9.53
C GLY A 78 13.02 -10.60 -10.10
N ASP A 79 11.98 -11.29 -10.54
CA ASP A 79 10.77 -10.69 -11.13
C ASP A 79 9.79 -10.26 -10.03
N TRP A 80 10.15 -9.20 -9.32
CA TRP A 80 9.32 -8.67 -8.24
C TRP A 80 7.94 -8.13 -8.71
N PRO A 81 7.75 -7.56 -9.91
CA PRO A 81 6.42 -7.18 -10.37
C PRO A 81 5.47 -8.37 -10.43
N ALA A 82 5.89 -9.47 -11.03
CA ALA A 82 5.09 -10.70 -11.07
C ALA A 82 4.84 -11.28 -9.67
N ALA A 83 5.83 -11.23 -8.77
CA ALA A 83 5.65 -11.66 -7.38
C ALA A 83 4.64 -10.77 -6.63
N LEU A 84 4.65 -9.46 -6.87
CA LEU A 84 3.67 -8.53 -6.29
C LEU A 84 2.27 -8.81 -6.83
N GLU A 85 2.11 -8.95 -8.15
CA GLU A 85 0.84 -9.29 -8.79
C GLU A 85 0.25 -10.58 -8.21
N GLN A 86 1.07 -11.62 -8.10
CA GLN A 86 0.65 -12.90 -7.51
C GLN A 86 0.20 -12.74 -6.05
N LEU A 87 0.96 -12.03 -5.24
CA LEU A 87 0.64 -11.83 -3.83
C LEU A 87 -0.64 -11.03 -3.64
N VAL A 88 -0.81 -9.94 -4.40
CA VAL A 88 -2.03 -9.11 -4.38
C VAL A 88 -3.26 -9.94 -4.79
N THR A 89 -3.15 -10.71 -5.87
CA THR A 89 -4.22 -11.60 -6.34
C THR A 89 -4.59 -12.62 -5.26
N GLN A 90 -3.60 -13.29 -4.67
CA GLN A 90 -3.83 -14.26 -3.59
C GLN A 90 -4.53 -13.63 -2.38
N MET A 91 -4.16 -12.41 -2.00
CA MET A 91 -4.81 -11.70 -0.90
C MET A 91 -6.27 -11.44 -1.22
N VAL A 92 -6.58 -10.93 -2.40
CA VAL A 92 -7.96 -10.64 -2.83
C VAL A 92 -8.79 -11.91 -2.90
N ASP A 93 -8.27 -13.00 -3.44
CA ASP A 93 -8.94 -14.30 -3.52
C ASP A 93 -9.31 -14.85 -2.13
N HIS A 94 -8.50 -14.52 -1.11
CA HIS A 94 -8.77 -14.87 0.29
C HIS A 94 -9.63 -13.84 1.04
N GLY A 95 -10.13 -12.83 0.35
CA GLY A 95 -10.95 -11.76 0.96
C GLY A 95 -10.15 -10.78 1.81
N VAL A 96 -8.82 -10.74 1.65
CA VAL A 96 -7.93 -9.81 2.34
C VAL A 96 -7.82 -8.53 1.53
N VAL A 97 -7.89 -7.38 2.19
CA VAL A 97 -7.72 -6.07 1.56
C VAL A 97 -6.23 -5.74 1.47
N PRO A 98 -5.62 -5.72 0.26
CA PRO A 98 -4.21 -5.38 0.12
C PRO A 98 -3.97 -3.88 0.27
N VAL A 99 -2.98 -3.51 1.07
CA VAL A 99 -2.44 -2.15 1.18
C VAL A 99 -0.96 -2.21 0.81
N VAL A 100 -0.61 -1.55 -0.28
CA VAL A 100 0.76 -1.54 -0.79
C VAL A 100 1.42 -0.20 -0.49
N LEU A 101 2.46 -0.23 0.33
CA LEU A 101 3.32 0.92 0.61
C LEU A 101 4.42 0.95 -0.45
N GLY A 102 4.23 1.79 -1.46
CA GLY A 102 5.12 1.82 -2.61
C GLY A 102 6.35 2.69 -2.41
N GLY A 103 7.34 2.43 -3.23
CA GLY A 103 8.50 3.28 -3.51
C GLY A 103 8.26 4.11 -4.77
N ALA A 104 8.60 3.59 -5.93
CA ALA A 104 8.46 4.25 -7.21
C ALA A 104 7.11 3.95 -7.91
N SER A 105 6.85 4.59 -9.03
CA SER A 105 5.56 4.49 -9.75
C SER A 105 5.31 3.14 -10.44
N ASP A 106 6.36 2.37 -10.68
CA ASP A 106 6.30 0.99 -11.19
C ASP A 106 5.47 0.06 -10.27
N VAL A 107 5.52 0.32 -8.95
CA VAL A 107 4.70 -0.39 -7.97
C VAL A 107 3.20 -0.24 -8.26
N ALA A 108 2.76 0.98 -8.57
CA ALA A 108 1.35 1.22 -8.90
C ALA A 108 0.93 0.48 -10.18
N SER A 109 1.82 0.43 -11.19
CA SER A 109 1.55 -0.30 -12.44
C SER A 109 1.39 -1.80 -12.20
N ALA A 110 2.24 -2.41 -11.36
CA ALA A 110 2.15 -3.82 -11.02
C ALA A 110 0.84 -4.14 -10.25
N VAL A 111 0.45 -3.30 -9.28
CA VAL A 111 -0.82 -3.50 -8.56
C VAL A 111 -2.03 -3.38 -9.48
N LEU A 112 -2.01 -2.41 -10.40
CA LEU A 112 -3.10 -2.22 -11.37
C LEU A 112 -3.20 -3.40 -12.35
N GLY A 113 -2.05 -3.98 -12.73
CA GLY A 113 -2.00 -5.19 -13.55
C GLY A 113 -2.63 -6.41 -12.86
N ALA A 114 -2.43 -6.52 -11.55
CA ALA A 114 -3.01 -7.61 -10.75
C ALA A 114 -4.53 -7.54 -10.59
N LEU A 115 -5.13 -6.35 -10.70
CA LEU A 115 -6.53 -6.09 -10.36
C LEU A 115 -7.29 -5.37 -11.50
N PRO A 116 -7.35 -5.94 -12.73
CA PRO A 116 -7.92 -5.24 -13.88
C PRO A 116 -9.41 -4.92 -13.72
N ASP A 117 -10.14 -5.73 -12.98
CA ASP A 117 -11.60 -5.64 -12.82
C ASP A 117 -12.04 -5.10 -11.45
N LEU A 118 -11.10 -4.83 -10.55
CA LEU A 118 -11.40 -4.34 -9.21
C LEU A 118 -11.04 -2.86 -9.05
N PRO A 119 -11.82 -2.09 -8.31
CA PRO A 119 -11.49 -0.71 -8.04
C PRO A 119 -10.23 -0.60 -7.17
N VAL A 120 -9.28 0.23 -7.57
CA VAL A 120 -8.04 0.50 -6.86
C VAL A 120 -8.01 1.96 -6.41
N VAL A 121 -7.62 2.19 -5.16
CA VAL A 121 -7.35 3.54 -4.65
C VAL A 121 -5.85 3.78 -4.67
N ALA A 122 -5.39 4.71 -5.50
CA ALA A 122 -3.98 5.07 -5.61
C ALA A 122 -3.74 6.47 -5.03
N ALA A 123 -3.03 6.55 -3.92
CA ALA A 123 -2.60 7.81 -3.31
C ALA A 123 -1.18 8.14 -3.77
N MET A 124 -1.02 9.17 -4.59
CA MET A 124 0.28 9.57 -5.14
C MET A 124 0.36 11.08 -5.37
N PRO A 125 1.59 11.65 -5.40
CA PRO A 125 1.76 13.05 -5.81
C PRO A 125 1.23 13.27 -7.24
N LEU A 126 0.35 14.22 -7.44
CA LEU A 126 -0.27 14.54 -8.75
C LEU A 126 0.73 15.00 -9.82
N ALA A 127 1.97 15.26 -9.49
CA ALA A 127 2.99 15.75 -10.42
C ALA A 127 3.41 14.71 -11.48
N ARG A 128 2.96 13.45 -11.39
CA ARG A 128 3.27 12.43 -12.40
C ARG A 128 2.15 12.33 -13.44
N ARG A 129 2.41 12.97 -14.58
CA ARG A 129 1.59 12.89 -15.79
C ARG A 129 1.91 11.67 -16.68
N ASP A 130 2.85 10.86 -16.25
CA ASP A 130 3.46 9.77 -17.03
C ASP A 130 2.69 8.44 -16.96
N LEU A 131 1.63 8.35 -16.19
CA LEU A 131 0.65 7.27 -16.35
C LEU A 131 -0.25 7.63 -17.54
N THR A 132 0.18 7.23 -18.71
CA THR A 132 -0.45 7.58 -20.00
C THR A 132 -1.86 6.99 -20.17
N GLU A 133 -2.19 5.95 -19.41
CA GLU A 133 -3.54 5.38 -19.35
C GLU A 133 -3.94 5.19 -17.89
N ARG A 134 -4.91 5.98 -17.44
CA ARG A 134 -5.53 5.79 -16.13
C ARG A 134 -6.60 4.72 -16.29
N PRO A 135 -6.45 3.53 -15.69
CA PRO A 135 -7.51 2.55 -15.71
C PRO A 135 -8.81 3.15 -15.16
N SER A 136 -9.92 2.83 -15.79
CA SER A 136 -11.25 3.36 -15.42
C SER A 136 -11.70 2.96 -14.01
N ASN A 137 -11.10 1.88 -13.49
CA ASN A 137 -11.35 1.35 -12.15
C ASN A 137 -10.47 1.98 -11.06
N THR A 138 -9.65 3.01 -11.39
CA THR A 138 -8.72 3.60 -10.42
C THR A 138 -9.23 4.92 -9.88
N ILE A 139 -9.33 5.00 -8.56
CA ILE A 139 -9.62 6.23 -7.83
C ILE A 139 -8.28 6.86 -7.44
N TRP A 140 -7.96 7.99 -8.03
CA TRP A 140 -6.71 8.72 -7.77
C TRP A 140 -6.91 9.75 -6.65
N VAL A 141 -6.10 9.62 -5.59
CA VAL A 141 -6.00 10.61 -4.53
C VAL A 141 -4.70 11.40 -4.72
N GLY A 142 -4.83 12.66 -5.07
CA GLY A 142 -3.67 13.54 -5.28
C GLY A 142 -3.12 14.09 -3.98
N LEU A 143 -1.87 13.80 -3.70
CA LEU A 143 -1.15 14.34 -2.55
C LEU A 143 -0.47 15.67 -2.92
N ASN A 144 -1.25 16.72 -3.13
CA ASN A 144 -0.75 18.04 -3.55
C ASN A 144 -0.57 18.98 -2.35
N GLY A 145 0.43 18.74 -1.52
CA GLY A 145 0.84 19.73 -0.52
C GLY A 145 -0.26 20.27 0.41
N GLY A 146 -1.46 19.66 0.40
CA GLY A 146 -2.54 19.95 1.33
C GLY A 146 -2.17 19.56 2.77
N GLN A 147 -2.96 20.02 3.72
CA GLN A 147 -2.78 19.59 5.10
C GLN A 147 -2.94 18.07 5.17
N PRO A 148 -2.12 17.36 5.96
CA PRO A 148 -2.22 15.90 6.10
C PRO A 148 -3.63 15.40 6.44
N ALA A 149 -4.40 16.16 7.20
CA ALA A 149 -5.78 15.84 7.54
C ALA A 149 -6.69 15.75 6.30
N ASP A 150 -6.60 16.71 5.38
CA ASP A 150 -7.43 16.75 4.18
C ASP A 150 -7.15 15.54 3.27
N VAL A 151 -5.91 15.08 3.24
CA VAL A 151 -5.49 13.90 2.49
C VAL A 151 -6.06 12.63 3.11
N TRP A 152 -6.01 12.51 4.42
CA TRP A 152 -6.55 11.36 5.14
C TRP A 152 -8.07 11.27 5.00
N ASP A 153 -8.78 12.38 5.08
CA ASP A 153 -10.22 12.42 4.88
C ASP A 153 -10.61 11.98 3.47
N GLN A 154 -9.87 12.42 2.46
CA GLN A 154 -10.07 11.98 1.07
C GLN A 154 -9.80 10.48 0.92
N ILE A 155 -8.72 9.96 1.48
CA ILE A 155 -8.38 8.53 1.44
C ILE A 155 -9.47 7.73 2.17
N ALA A 156 -9.90 8.16 3.35
CA ALA A 156 -10.92 7.49 4.13
C ALA A 156 -12.25 7.42 3.38
N GLN A 157 -12.71 8.54 2.82
CA GLN A 157 -13.95 8.59 2.03
C GLN A 157 -13.88 7.68 0.81
N ARG A 158 -12.78 7.73 0.06
CA ARG A 158 -12.59 6.88 -1.13
C ARG A 158 -12.45 5.41 -0.78
N THR A 159 -11.86 5.08 0.37
CA THR A 159 -11.79 3.70 0.86
C THR A 159 -13.18 3.16 1.23
N MET A 160 -14.07 4.00 1.75
CA MET A 160 -15.46 3.61 1.98
C MET A 160 -16.21 3.36 0.68
N ASP A 161 -16.03 4.23 -0.31
CA ASP A 161 -16.60 4.05 -1.65
C ASP A 161 -16.09 2.74 -2.29
N TRP A 162 -14.80 2.43 -2.12
CA TRP A 162 -14.18 1.20 -2.59
C TRP A 162 -14.72 -0.05 -1.88
N ARG A 163 -14.89 -0.01 -0.57
CA ARG A 163 -15.51 -1.10 0.20
C ARG A 163 -16.91 -1.42 -0.32
N THR A 164 -17.70 -0.40 -0.56
CA THR A 164 -19.05 -0.55 -1.13
C THR A 164 -18.98 -1.15 -2.54
N ALA A 165 -18.06 -0.69 -3.38
CA ALA A 165 -17.87 -1.20 -4.73
C ALA A 165 -17.47 -2.68 -4.73
N ILE A 166 -16.54 -3.11 -3.85
CA ILE A 166 -16.18 -4.54 -3.71
C ILE A 166 -17.35 -5.38 -3.24
N GLN A 167 -18.11 -4.89 -2.25
CA GLN A 167 -19.26 -5.64 -1.72
C GLN A 167 -20.38 -5.81 -2.75
N THR A 168 -20.50 -4.91 -3.70
CA THR A 168 -21.51 -4.93 -4.77
C THR A 168 -21.00 -5.54 -6.07
N HIS A 169 -19.72 -5.96 -6.14
CA HIS A 169 -19.16 -6.54 -7.35
C HIS A 169 -19.80 -7.90 -7.67
N PRO A 170 -20.33 -8.12 -8.89
CA PRO A 170 -21.12 -9.30 -9.23
C PRO A 170 -20.34 -10.63 -9.20
N ASN A 171 -19.02 -10.60 -9.18
CA ASN A 171 -18.16 -11.80 -9.18
C ASN A 171 -17.68 -12.24 -7.77
N ARG A 172 -18.24 -11.68 -6.71
CA ARG A 172 -18.09 -12.25 -5.37
C ARG A 172 -19.02 -13.46 -5.24
N VAL A 173 -18.47 -14.65 -5.50
CA VAL A 173 -19.10 -15.94 -5.14
C VAL A 173 -18.46 -16.41 -3.85
#